data_8ef73b349a5a07fe95e4316466773ca8
#
_entry.id   8ef73b349a5a07fe95e4316466773ca8
#
_cell.length_a   1.000
_cell.length_b   1.000
_cell.length_c   1.000
_cell.angle_alpha   90.00
_cell.angle_beta   90.00
_cell.angle_gamma   90.00
#
_symmetry.space_group_name_H-M   'P 1'
#
loop_
_entity.id
_entity.type
_entity.pdbx_description
1 polymer ?
#
loop_
_entity_poly.entity_id
_entity_poly.type
_entity_poly.pdbx_seq_one_letter_code
_entity_poly.pdbx_strand_id
1 'polypeptide(L)'
;DERLEVELSREQFLTVSYEASTPRSAADQTNAFVEELDRALRERKREQAGSLRQYFETRVSEADLEVRAAELAYKQFQTENMAIDLETQAKAQIETAGILVSSLAELIIKNEVAGRLMEANHPKLKQFEIEIEATSQAIDRLLMGPDDPAARTNELPDIVIPFRRVPDLGYRALQLMRDIEIQNAIYKFVRQEYEKSKL
;
A
#
# COMPACT_ATOMS: atom_id res chain seq x y z
N ASP A 1 51.08 -0.73 10.12
CA ASP A 1 49.70 -1.24 10.19
C ASP A 1 48.78 -0.15 9.64
N GLU A 2 48.16 -0.44 8.50
CA GLU A 2 47.16 0.43 7.89
C GLU A 2 45.77 0.09 8.49
N ARG A 3 45.04 1.08 8.97
CA ARG A 3 43.76 0.88 9.65
C ARG A 3 42.72 1.86 9.12
N LEU A 4 41.60 1.31 8.63
CA LEU A 4 40.39 2.05 8.29
C LEU A 4 39.44 2.02 9.47
N GLU A 5 38.93 3.18 9.88
CA GLU A 5 37.93 3.35 10.91
C GLU A 5 36.76 4.15 10.36
N VAL A 6 35.55 3.67 10.59
CA VAL A 6 34.30 4.31 10.12
C VAL A 6 33.36 4.43 11.29
N GLU A 7 33.01 5.66 11.67
CA GLU A 7 32.12 5.96 12.78
C GLU A 7 30.87 6.68 12.30
N LEU A 8 29.72 6.27 12.81
CA LEU A 8 28.45 6.96 12.58
C LEU A 8 28.07 7.75 13.85
N SER A 9 28.01 9.08 13.73
CA SER A 9 27.59 9.94 14.83
C SER A 9 26.08 9.84 15.09
N ARG A 10 25.66 10.30 16.28
CA ARG A 10 24.22 10.37 16.65
C ARG A 10 23.44 11.32 15.74
N GLU A 11 24.11 12.32 15.18
CA GLU A 11 23.55 13.29 14.23
C GLU A 11 23.56 12.77 12.77
N GLN A 12 23.89 11.48 12.56
CA GLN A 12 23.95 10.82 11.24
C GLN A 12 25.10 11.31 10.32
N PHE A 13 26.17 11.86 10.89
CA PHE A 13 27.41 12.10 10.15
C PHE A 13 28.26 10.85 10.13
N LEU A 14 28.76 10.51 8.94
CA LEU A 14 29.73 9.45 8.76
C LEU A 14 31.13 10.03 8.79
N THR A 15 31.93 9.63 9.76
CA THR A 15 33.35 9.99 9.86
C THR A 15 34.20 8.83 9.39
N VAL A 16 35.07 9.08 8.43
CA VAL A 16 36.00 8.09 7.91
C VAL A 16 37.41 8.54 8.21
N SER A 17 38.19 7.70 8.88
CA SER A 17 39.61 7.91 9.17
C SER A 17 40.44 6.74 8.72
N TYR A 18 41.61 7.03 8.20
CA TYR A 18 42.55 6.03 7.70
C TYR A 18 43.96 6.31 8.20
N GLU A 19 44.59 5.33 8.82
CA GLU A 19 45.98 5.39 9.25
C GLU A 19 46.90 4.77 8.22
N ALA A 20 47.92 5.53 7.77
CA ALA A 20 48.93 5.05 6.83
C ALA A 20 50.32 5.53 7.20
N SER A 21 51.32 4.98 6.54
CA SER A 21 52.73 5.28 6.77
C SER A 21 53.13 6.73 6.46
N THR A 22 52.35 7.45 5.64
CA THR A 22 52.57 8.85 5.32
C THR A 22 51.24 9.64 5.33
N PRO A 23 51.26 10.95 5.71
CA PRO A 23 50.05 11.78 5.70
C PRO A 23 49.36 11.87 4.32
N ARG A 24 50.14 11.86 3.26
CA ARG A 24 49.64 11.91 1.88
C ARG A 24 48.89 10.61 1.53
N SER A 25 49.48 9.45 1.86
CA SER A 25 48.84 8.17 1.64
C SER A 25 47.56 8.01 2.47
N ALA A 26 47.53 8.49 3.70
CA ALA A 26 46.33 8.50 4.53
C ALA A 26 45.21 9.32 3.89
N ALA A 27 45.51 10.54 3.44
CA ALA A 27 44.54 11.42 2.77
C ALA A 27 44.03 10.81 1.45
N ASP A 28 44.92 10.29 0.60
CA ASP A 28 44.57 9.69 -0.69
C ASP A 28 43.66 8.47 -0.48
N GLN A 29 43.93 7.59 0.49
CA GLN A 29 43.11 6.41 0.80
C GLN A 29 41.76 6.79 1.39
N THR A 30 41.70 7.77 2.30
CA THR A 30 40.44 8.26 2.86
C THR A 30 39.54 8.83 1.78
N ASN A 31 40.09 9.68 0.88
CA ASN A 31 39.34 10.26 -0.22
C ASN A 31 38.84 9.20 -1.20
N ALA A 32 39.71 8.24 -1.57
CA ALA A 32 39.33 7.14 -2.45
C ALA A 32 38.18 6.29 -1.85
N PHE A 33 38.24 6.02 -0.53
CA PHE A 33 37.17 5.30 0.15
C PHE A 33 35.86 6.08 0.13
N VAL A 34 35.87 7.38 0.41
CA VAL A 34 34.69 8.24 0.38
C VAL A 34 34.08 8.31 -1.02
N GLU A 35 34.91 8.45 -2.05
CA GLU A 35 34.47 8.45 -3.45
C GLU A 35 33.82 7.12 -3.86
N GLU A 36 34.39 5.99 -3.45
CA GLU A 36 33.86 4.67 -3.74
C GLU A 36 32.56 4.42 -2.97
N LEU A 37 32.50 4.84 -1.70
CA LEU A 37 31.27 4.78 -0.89
C LEU A 37 30.14 5.60 -1.52
N ASP A 38 30.42 6.83 -1.94
CA ASP A 38 29.43 7.69 -2.63
C ASP A 38 28.93 7.04 -3.93
N ARG A 39 29.85 6.44 -4.71
CA ARG A 39 29.49 5.69 -5.92
C ARG A 39 28.59 4.49 -5.61
N ALA A 40 28.97 3.67 -4.66
CA ALA A 40 28.20 2.51 -4.25
C ALA A 40 26.80 2.87 -3.69
N LEU A 41 26.72 3.95 -2.92
CA LEU A 41 25.44 4.45 -2.42
C LEU A 41 24.53 4.97 -3.53
N ARG A 42 25.09 5.68 -4.52
CA ARG A 42 24.32 6.16 -5.68
C ARG A 42 23.83 5.00 -6.54
N GLU A 43 24.67 4.00 -6.76
CA GLU A 43 24.30 2.81 -7.52
C GLU A 43 23.17 2.05 -6.83
N ARG A 44 23.31 1.79 -5.53
CA ARG A 44 22.27 1.14 -4.73
C ARG A 44 20.93 1.91 -4.74
N LYS A 45 20.99 3.25 -4.62
CA LYS A 45 19.77 4.08 -4.74
C LYS A 45 19.12 3.97 -6.12
N ARG A 46 19.92 3.93 -7.19
CA ARG A 46 19.40 3.75 -8.56
C ARG A 46 18.75 2.37 -8.76
N GLU A 47 19.38 1.32 -8.25
CA GLU A 47 18.82 -0.03 -8.30
C GLU A 47 17.51 -0.13 -7.53
N GLN A 48 17.46 0.42 -6.32
CA GLN A 48 16.23 0.48 -5.52
C GLN A 48 15.12 1.27 -6.21
N ALA A 49 15.42 2.43 -6.75
CA ALA A 49 14.45 3.25 -7.48
C ALA A 49 13.97 2.54 -8.75
N GLY A 50 14.87 1.89 -9.48
CA GLY A 50 14.52 1.07 -10.65
C GLY A 50 13.60 -0.10 -10.33
N SER A 51 13.93 -0.84 -9.28
CA SER A 51 13.12 -1.97 -8.79
C SER A 51 11.73 -1.50 -8.33
N LEU A 52 11.66 -0.38 -7.62
CA LEU A 52 10.40 0.18 -7.15
C LEU A 52 9.52 0.65 -8.32
N ARG A 53 10.11 1.32 -9.30
CA ARG A 53 9.39 1.73 -10.51
C ARG A 53 8.83 0.54 -11.28
N GLN A 54 9.63 -0.51 -11.47
CA GLN A 54 9.19 -1.74 -12.14
C GLN A 54 8.06 -2.43 -11.37
N TYR A 55 8.14 -2.46 -10.05
CA TYR A 55 7.07 -2.97 -9.21
C TYR A 55 5.76 -2.22 -9.46
N PHE A 56 5.77 -0.89 -9.38
CA PHE A 56 4.56 -0.10 -9.59
C PHE A 56 4.05 -0.18 -11.03
N GLU A 57 4.91 -0.27 -12.03
CA GLU A 57 4.51 -0.46 -13.43
C GLU A 57 3.70 -1.76 -13.61
N THR A 58 4.20 -2.84 -13.03
CA THR A 58 3.48 -4.13 -13.02
C THR A 58 2.15 -4.02 -12.28
N ARG A 59 2.15 -3.40 -11.10
CA ARG A 59 0.93 -3.23 -10.29
C ARG A 59 -0.13 -2.37 -10.96
N VAL A 60 0.26 -1.33 -11.70
CA VAL A 60 -0.68 -0.52 -12.50
C VAL A 60 -1.34 -1.36 -13.59
N SER A 61 -0.57 -2.19 -14.28
CA SER A 61 -1.11 -3.07 -15.32
C SER A 61 -2.09 -4.11 -14.74
N GLU A 62 -1.73 -4.74 -13.63
CA GLU A 62 -2.59 -5.69 -12.92
C GLU A 62 -3.89 -5.02 -12.47
N ALA A 63 -3.79 -3.85 -11.82
CA ALA A 63 -4.95 -3.12 -11.34
C ALA A 63 -5.89 -2.66 -12.47
N ASP A 64 -5.38 -2.29 -13.65
CA ASP A 64 -6.19 -1.97 -14.83
C ASP A 64 -6.99 -3.19 -15.31
N LEU A 65 -6.37 -4.38 -15.30
CA LEU A 65 -7.04 -5.62 -15.65
C LEU A 65 -8.15 -5.98 -14.65
N GLU A 66 -7.90 -5.78 -13.36
CA GLU A 66 -8.88 -6.03 -12.31
C GLU A 66 -10.07 -5.08 -12.37
N VAL A 67 -9.84 -3.79 -12.68
CA VAL A 67 -10.94 -2.83 -12.94
C VAL A 67 -11.82 -3.32 -14.09
N ARG A 68 -11.22 -3.66 -15.23
CA ARG A 68 -11.97 -4.15 -16.39
C ARG A 68 -12.74 -5.44 -16.11
N ALA A 69 -12.16 -6.35 -15.34
CA ALA A 69 -12.82 -7.58 -14.94
C ALA A 69 -14.04 -7.30 -14.04
N ALA A 70 -13.92 -6.39 -13.08
CA ALA A 70 -15.03 -5.99 -12.22
C ALA A 70 -16.16 -5.28 -13.01
N GLU A 71 -15.82 -4.39 -13.92
CA GLU A 71 -16.79 -3.71 -14.80
C GLU A 71 -17.52 -4.71 -15.70
N LEU A 72 -16.80 -5.68 -16.26
CA LEU A 72 -17.39 -6.72 -17.10
C LEU A 72 -18.35 -7.60 -16.30
N ALA A 73 -17.98 -8.00 -15.08
CA ALA A 73 -18.83 -8.79 -14.20
C ALA A 73 -20.14 -8.05 -13.86
N TYR A 74 -20.05 -6.76 -13.57
CA TYR A 74 -21.24 -5.93 -13.32
C TYR A 74 -22.13 -5.80 -14.57
N LYS A 75 -21.53 -5.56 -15.73
CA LYS A 75 -22.26 -5.49 -17.00
C LYS A 75 -22.98 -6.80 -17.34
N GLN A 76 -22.33 -7.95 -17.11
CA GLN A 76 -22.95 -9.26 -17.30
C GLN A 76 -24.14 -9.43 -16.35
N PHE A 77 -23.98 -9.08 -15.07
CA PHE A 77 -25.06 -9.12 -14.10
C PHE A 77 -26.25 -8.25 -14.53
N GLN A 78 -26.00 -7.02 -14.99
CA GLN A 78 -27.08 -6.13 -15.49
C GLN A 78 -27.80 -6.72 -16.70
N THR A 79 -27.07 -7.38 -17.60
CA THR A 79 -27.65 -7.99 -18.81
C THR A 79 -28.51 -9.20 -18.46
N GLU A 80 -28.07 -10.03 -17.54
CA GLU A 80 -28.77 -11.25 -17.12
C GLU A 80 -30.03 -10.96 -16.28
N ASN A 81 -30.01 -9.89 -15.48
CA ASN A 81 -31.05 -9.62 -14.49
C ASN A 81 -31.96 -8.41 -14.81
N MET A 82 -31.93 -7.90 -16.04
CA MET A 82 -32.73 -6.75 -16.47
C MET A 82 -32.71 -5.58 -15.46
N ALA A 83 -31.55 -4.91 -15.35
CA ALA A 83 -31.36 -3.61 -14.66
C ALA A 83 -32.18 -3.43 -13.37
N ILE A 84 -31.64 -3.90 -12.28
CA ILE A 84 -32.21 -3.58 -10.97
C ILE A 84 -31.72 -2.19 -10.54
N ASP A 85 -32.66 -1.25 -10.45
CA ASP A 85 -32.40 0.09 -9.94
C ASP A 85 -32.26 0.06 -8.41
N LEU A 86 -31.02 0.00 -7.93
CA LEU A 86 -30.68 -0.03 -6.50
C LEU A 86 -30.16 1.30 -5.99
N GLU A 87 -30.52 2.37 -6.65
CA GLU A 87 -29.74 3.59 -6.75
C GLU A 87 -29.55 4.41 -5.48
N THR A 88 -30.45 4.39 -4.53
CA THR A 88 -30.43 5.51 -3.55
C THR A 88 -29.89 5.13 -2.17
N GLN A 89 -30.21 3.98 -1.63
CA GLN A 89 -29.79 3.59 -0.27
C GLN A 89 -28.43 2.89 -0.23
N ALA A 90 -28.07 2.23 -1.30
CA ALA A 90 -26.83 1.47 -1.39
C ALA A 90 -25.61 2.33 -1.69
N LYS A 91 -25.80 3.49 -2.36
CA LYS A 91 -24.70 4.33 -2.84
C LYS A 91 -23.81 4.85 -1.71
N ALA A 92 -24.37 5.34 -0.62
CA ALA A 92 -23.60 5.82 0.52
C ALA A 92 -22.80 4.70 1.23
N GLN A 93 -23.37 3.50 1.28
CA GLN A 93 -22.68 2.33 1.87
C GLN A 93 -21.56 1.81 0.97
N ILE A 94 -21.79 1.82 -0.35
CA ILE A 94 -20.76 1.46 -1.35
C ILE A 94 -19.60 2.44 -1.27
N GLU A 95 -19.88 3.73 -1.17
CA GLU A 95 -18.87 4.77 -1.06
C GLU A 95 -18.01 4.60 0.21
N THR A 96 -18.66 4.35 1.35
CA THR A 96 -17.94 4.09 2.62
C THR A 96 -17.09 2.81 2.54
N ALA A 97 -17.64 1.73 1.98
CA ALA A 97 -16.89 0.49 1.76
C ALA A 97 -15.71 0.72 0.81
N GLY A 98 -15.91 1.46 -0.28
CA GLY A 98 -14.87 1.82 -1.24
C GLY A 98 -13.71 2.58 -0.58
N ILE A 99 -14.01 3.55 0.30
CA ILE A 99 -13.00 4.30 1.06
C ILE A 99 -12.18 3.35 1.97
N LEU A 100 -12.84 2.49 2.73
CA LEU A 100 -12.15 1.57 3.64
C LEU A 100 -11.26 0.58 2.90
N VAL A 101 -11.73 0.02 1.80
CA VAL A 101 -10.94 -0.96 1.04
C VAL A 101 -9.81 -0.28 0.26
N SER A 102 -10.03 0.94 -0.21
CA SER A 102 -8.95 1.78 -0.77
C SER A 102 -7.84 2.01 0.26
N SER A 103 -8.21 2.35 1.50
CA SER A 103 -7.26 2.50 2.61
C SER A 103 -6.52 1.20 2.91
N LEU A 104 -7.23 0.06 2.92
CA LEU A 104 -6.63 -1.25 3.12
C LEU A 104 -5.60 -1.58 2.02
N ALA A 105 -5.97 -1.38 0.76
CA ALA A 105 -5.07 -1.60 -0.37
C ALA A 105 -3.83 -0.72 -0.30
N GLU A 106 -4.00 0.56 0.06
CA GLU A 106 -2.89 1.49 0.28
C GLU A 106 -1.93 0.99 1.37
N LEU A 107 -2.48 0.53 2.52
CA LEU A 107 -1.68 0.00 3.62
C LEU A 107 -0.93 -1.27 3.23
N ILE A 108 -1.56 -2.20 2.50
CA ILE A 108 -0.93 -3.41 1.99
C ILE A 108 0.26 -3.05 1.08
N ILE A 109 0.06 -2.13 0.13
CA ILE A 109 1.12 -1.70 -0.78
C ILE A 109 2.25 -1.02 -0.02
N LYS A 110 1.93 -0.13 0.94
CA LYS A 110 2.94 0.52 1.79
C LYS A 110 3.75 -0.50 2.59
N ASN A 111 3.09 -1.52 3.15
CA ASN A 111 3.76 -2.60 3.88
C ASN A 111 4.68 -3.42 2.96
N GLU A 112 4.23 -3.76 1.76
CA GLU A 112 5.01 -4.49 0.77
C GLU A 112 6.26 -3.70 0.32
N VAL A 113 6.09 -2.40 0.05
CA VAL A 113 7.20 -1.51 -0.30
C VAL A 113 8.17 -1.36 0.87
N ALA A 114 7.66 -1.15 2.09
CA ALA A 114 8.50 -1.06 3.28
C ALA A 114 9.28 -2.37 3.54
N GLY A 115 8.66 -3.54 3.33
CA GLY A 115 9.31 -4.84 3.46
C GLY A 115 10.46 -5.07 2.46
N ARG A 116 10.45 -4.37 1.31
CA ARG A 116 11.56 -4.41 0.33
C ARG A 116 12.72 -3.47 0.69
N LEU A 117 12.45 -2.43 1.47
CA LEU A 117 13.40 -1.35 1.78
C LEU A 117 13.96 -1.43 3.20
N MET A 118 13.31 -2.16 4.11
CA MET A 118 13.62 -2.20 5.54
C MET A 118 13.90 -3.64 6.00
N GLU A 119 14.56 -3.76 7.15
CA GLU A 119 14.75 -5.06 7.79
C GLU A 119 13.42 -5.62 8.32
N ALA A 120 13.28 -6.95 8.32
CA ALA A 120 12.04 -7.66 8.68
C ALA A 120 11.47 -7.31 10.07
N ASN A 121 12.30 -6.85 11.01
CA ASN A 121 11.88 -6.48 12.37
C ASN A 121 11.64 -4.98 12.56
N HIS A 122 11.58 -4.20 11.49
CA HIS A 122 11.44 -2.75 11.59
C HIS A 122 10.08 -2.37 12.22
N PRO A 123 10.03 -1.46 13.23
CA PRO A 123 8.79 -1.11 13.93
C PRO A 123 7.66 -0.63 13.01
N LYS A 124 8.00 -0.01 11.90
CA LYS A 124 7.04 0.50 10.92
C LYS A 124 6.28 -0.61 10.18
N LEU A 125 6.91 -1.77 9.97
CA LEU A 125 6.23 -2.95 9.38
C LEU A 125 5.16 -3.46 10.34
N LYS A 126 5.47 -3.59 11.62
CA LYS A 126 4.49 -3.98 12.65
C LYS A 126 3.32 -3.00 12.76
N GLN A 127 3.59 -1.71 12.63
CA GLN A 127 2.55 -0.70 12.62
C GLN A 127 1.60 -0.90 11.42
N PHE A 128 2.12 -1.11 10.21
CA PHE A 128 1.30 -1.40 9.05
C PHE A 128 0.48 -2.68 9.20
N GLU A 129 1.04 -3.74 9.77
CA GLU A 129 0.30 -4.98 10.03
C GLU A 129 -0.90 -4.75 10.96
N ILE A 130 -0.74 -3.96 12.03
CA ILE A 130 -1.82 -3.60 12.95
C ILE A 130 -2.90 -2.76 12.23
N GLU A 131 -2.50 -1.78 11.42
CA GLU A 131 -3.43 -0.93 10.68
C GLU A 131 -4.19 -1.72 9.61
N ILE A 132 -3.53 -2.66 8.93
CA ILE A 132 -4.14 -3.59 7.95
C ILE A 132 -5.21 -4.44 8.65
N GLU A 133 -4.87 -5.07 9.78
CA GLU A 133 -5.79 -5.91 10.54
C GLU A 133 -7.00 -5.11 11.04
N ALA A 134 -6.79 -3.92 11.61
CA ALA A 134 -7.86 -3.05 12.10
C ALA A 134 -8.80 -2.60 10.96
N THR A 135 -8.23 -2.26 9.80
CA THR A 135 -9.02 -1.83 8.63
C THR A 135 -9.79 -3.02 8.04
N SER A 136 -9.19 -4.20 7.97
CA SER A 136 -9.85 -5.43 7.51
C SER A 136 -11.05 -5.76 8.40
N GLN A 137 -10.88 -5.71 9.71
CA GLN A 137 -11.98 -5.94 10.67
C GLN A 137 -13.11 -4.90 10.54
N ALA A 138 -12.76 -3.63 10.25
CA ALA A 138 -13.76 -2.60 10.00
C ALA A 138 -14.59 -2.89 8.74
N ILE A 139 -13.95 -3.39 7.69
CA ILE A 139 -14.61 -3.84 6.45
C ILE A 139 -15.54 -5.02 6.74
N ASP A 140 -15.08 -6.03 7.47
CA ASP A 140 -15.88 -7.19 7.81
C ASP A 140 -17.11 -6.80 8.62
N ARG A 141 -16.98 -5.90 9.60
CA ARG A 141 -18.12 -5.36 10.35
C ARG A 141 -19.11 -4.62 9.47
N LEU A 142 -18.62 -3.84 8.49
CA LEU A 142 -19.47 -3.13 7.55
C LEU A 142 -20.26 -4.10 6.65
N LEU A 143 -19.63 -5.18 6.21
CA LEU A 143 -20.20 -6.15 5.28
C LEU A 143 -21.14 -7.15 5.95
N MET A 144 -20.71 -7.73 7.05
CA MET A 144 -21.40 -8.82 7.74
C MET A 144 -22.31 -8.32 8.86
N GLY A 145 -22.05 -7.12 9.37
CA GLY A 145 -22.62 -6.61 10.61
C GLY A 145 -21.90 -7.22 11.82
N PRO A 146 -22.24 -6.80 13.04
CA PRO A 146 -21.69 -7.40 14.24
C PRO A 146 -22.12 -8.86 14.34
N ASP A 147 -21.17 -9.75 14.62
CA ASP A 147 -21.41 -11.20 14.82
C ASP A 147 -22.41 -11.47 15.96
N ASP A 148 -22.48 -10.59 16.94
CA ASP A 148 -23.43 -10.61 18.05
C ASP A 148 -24.46 -9.48 17.89
N PRO A 149 -25.77 -9.79 17.73
CA PRO A 149 -26.82 -8.76 17.70
C PRO A 149 -26.92 -7.96 19.00
N ALA A 150 -26.33 -8.41 20.09
CA ALA A 150 -26.25 -7.67 21.36
C ALA A 150 -25.05 -6.70 21.40
N ALA A 151 -24.06 -6.86 20.55
CA ALA A 151 -22.88 -5.99 20.44
C ALA A 151 -23.16 -4.72 19.60
N ARG A 152 -24.36 -4.16 19.71
CA ARG A 152 -24.68 -2.81 19.19
C ARG A 152 -23.97 -1.77 20.04
N THR A 153 -22.66 -1.69 19.88
CA THR A 153 -21.89 -0.57 20.45
C THR A 153 -22.16 0.68 19.63
N ASN A 154 -22.34 1.79 20.33
CA ASN A 154 -22.68 3.13 19.83
C ASN A 154 -21.66 3.75 18.85
N GLU A 155 -20.84 2.97 18.18
CA GLU A 155 -19.68 3.43 17.40
C GLU A 155 -19.94 3.57 15.89
N LEU A 156 -21.03 2.99 15.38
CA LEU A 156 -21.45 3.22 13.99
C LEU A 156 -22.86 3.81 13.98
N PRO A 157 -23.11 4.88 13.20
CA PRO A 157 -24.45 5.41 13.09
C PRO A 157 -25.43 4.34 12.56
N ASP A 158 -26.65 4.33 13.08
CA ASP A 158 -27.76 3.44 12.71
C ASP A 158 -28.13 3.39 11.21
N ILE A 159 -27.40 4.16 10.40
CA ILE A 159 -27.59 4.35 8.96
C ILE A 159 -26.96 3.21 8.13
N VAL A 160 -26.06 2.43 8.73
CA VAL A 160 -25.38 1.34 8.03
C VAL A 160 -26.23 0.05 8.17
N ILE A 161 -27.11 -0.19 7.19
CA ILE A 161 -27.83 -1.46 7.08
C ILE A 161 -26.82 -2.50 6.61
N PRO A 162 -26.52 -3.56 7.41
CA PRO A 162 -25.61 -4.61 6.98
C PRO A 162 -26.09 -5.20 5.64
N PHE A 163 -25.21 -5.40 4.70
CA PHE A 163 -25.53 -5.95 3.37
C PHE A 163 -26.34 -7.25 3.45
N ARG A 164 -26.25 -8.00 4.54
CA ARG A 164 -26.97 -9.22 4.84
C ARG A 164 -28.51 -9.08 4.83
N ARG A 165 -29.06 -7.86 4.89
CA ARG A 165 -30.53 -7.61 4.92
C ARG A 165 -31.13 -7.23 3.58
N VAL A 166 -30.31 -7.11 2.51
CA VAL A 166 -30.77 -6.78 1.16
C VAL A 166 -31.17 -8.08 0.43
N PRO A 167 -32.26 -8.09 -0.36
CA PRO A 167 -32.61 -9.25 -1.18
C PRO A 167 -31.44 -9.72 -2.05
N ASP A 168 -31.32 -11.04 -2.27
CA ASP A 168 -30.15 -11.68 -2.91
C ASP A 168 -29.65 -11.00 -4.19
N LEU A 169 -30.52 -10.59 -5.08
CA LEU A 169 -30.15 -9.90 -6.32
C LEU A 169 -29.63 -8.50 -6.06
N GLY A 170 -30.27 -7.79 -5.15
CA GLY A 170 -29.81 -6.48 -4.73
C GLY A 170 -28.46 -6.52 -4.04
N TYR A 171 -28.25 -7.49 -3.17
CA TYR A 171 -26.96 -7.74 -2.52
C TYR A 171 -25.86 -8.01 -3.54
N ARG A 172 -26.13 -8.84 -4.55
CA ARG A 172 -25.14 -9.16 -5.59
C ARG A 172 -24.78 -7.96 -6.47
N ALA A 173 -25.76 -7.12 -6.82
CA ALA A 173 -25.51 -5.87 -7.53
C ALA A 173 -24.61 -4.94 -6.69
N LEU A 174 -24.91 -4.79 -5.40
CA LEU A 174 -24.12 -4.00 -4.48
C LEU A 174 -22.68 -4.51 -4.32
N GLN A 175 -22.49 -5.82 -4.25
CA GLN A 175 -21.15 -6.41 -4.22
C GLN A 175 -20.36 -6.05 -5.47
N LEU A 176 -20.94 -6.20 -6.66
CA LEU A 176 -20.27 -5.92 -7.91
C LEU A 176 -19.95 -4.43 -8.08
N MET A 177 -20.85 -3.53 -7.70
CA MET A 177 -20.59 -2.10 -7.70
C MET A 177 -19.46 -1.73 -6.73
N ARG A 178 -19.47 -2.29 -5.53
CA ARG A 178 -18.40 -2.12 -4.56
C ARG A 178 -17.06 -2.61 -5.11
N ASP A 179 -17.05 -3.78 -5.76
CA ASP A 179 -15.82 -4.34 -6.32
C ASP A 179 -15.23 -3.41 -7.39
N ILE A 180 -16.06 -2.77 -8.22
CA ILE A 180 -15.62 -1.73 -9.15
C ILE A 180 -15.00 -0.54 -8.42
N GLU A 181 -15.65 -0.04 -7.37
CA GLU A 181 -15.17 1.11 -6.59
C GLU A 181 -13.82 0.81 -5.94
N ILE A 182 -13.69 -0.38 -5.36
CA ILE A 182 -12.45 -0.89 -4.78
C ILE A 182 -11.32 -0.90 -5.82
N GLN A 183 -11.56 -1.56 -6.95
CA GLN A 183 -10.53 -1.72 -7.98
C GLN A 183 -10.14 -0.37 -8.58
N ASN A 184 -11.10 0.53 -8.78
CA ASN A 184 -10.82 1.90 -9.21
C ASN A 184 -9.98 2.68 -8.19
N ALA A 185 -10.24 2.51 -6.91
CA ALA A 185 -9.47 3.16 -5.85
C ALA A 185 -8.03 2.63 -5.79
N ILE A 186 -7.86 1.31 -5.88
CA ILE A 186 -6.54 0.66 -5.97
C ILE A 186 -5.78 1.16 -7.20
N TYR A 187 -6.41 1.16 -8.37
CA TYR A 187 -5.81 1.63 -9.60
C TYR A 187 -5.33 3.08 -9.50
N LYS A 188 -6.18 3.98 -8.99
CA LYS A 188 -5.84 5.40 -8.78
C LYS A 188 -4.64 5.55 -7.86
N PHE A 189 -4.63 4.82 -6.74
CA PHE A 189 -3.53 4.86 -5.78
C PHE A 189 -2.22 4.35 -6.39
N VAL A 190 -2.22 3.15 -6.97
CA VAL A 190 -1.03 2.55 -7.58
C VAL A 190 -0.48 3.42 -8.70
N ARG A 191 -1.36 3.99 -9.53
CA ARG A 191 -0.98 4.91 -10.60
C ARG A 191 -0.33 6.18 -10.05
N GLN A 192 -0.85 6.73 -8.95
CA GLN A 192 -0.23 7.89 -8.30
C GLN A 192 1.16 7.58 -7.77
N GLU A 193 1.34 6.42 -7.13
CA GLU A 193 2.66 5.99 -6.63
C GLU A 193 3.64 5.70 -7.78
N TYR A 194 3.15 5.13 -8.89
CA TYR A 194 3.96 4.96 -10.10
C TYR A 194 4.46 6.30 -10.64
N GLU A 195 3.60 7.31 -10.76
CA GLU A 195 4.02 8.64 -11.23
C GLU A 195 5.05 9.28 -10.28
N LYS A 196 4.90 9.12 -8.97
CA LYS A 196 5.90 9.56 -7.99
C LYS A 196 7.25 8.83 -8.14
N SER A 197 7.22 7.55 -8.49
CA SER A 197 8.44 6.74 -8.66
C SER A 197 9.26 7.10 -9.91
N LYS A 198 8.72 7.93 -10.81
CA LYS A 198 9.42 8.43 -11.99
C LYS A 198 10.27 9.69 -11.71
N LEU A 199 9.97 10.39 -10.61
CA LEU A 199 10.66 11.61 -10.18
C LEU A 199 11.91 11.29 -9.38
#